data_826fa3109d0ab1bab9f62c6a95f90ea6
#
_entry.id   826fa3109d0ab1bab9f62c6a95f90ea6
#
_cell.length_a   1.000
_cell.length_b   1.000
_cell.length_c   1.000
_cell.angle_alpha   90.00
_cell.angle_beta   90.00
_cell.angle_gamma   90.00
#
_symmetry.space_group_name_H-M   'P 1'
#
loop_
_entity.id
_entity.type
_entity.pdbx_description
1 polymer ?
#
loop_
_entity_poly.entity_id
_entity_poly.type
_entity_poly.pdbx_seq_one_letter_code
_entity_poly.pdbx_strand_id
1 'polypeptide(L)'
;MTAQTGRTHSKHITVKLDNSGGTLTDISAYVNSVGSIGVTYDTQDVTAFSDGSKNIVIGQPAMPLTIGGPFDTVIHSHLTGINGAATPLSLDIQVGIRHAWEAGEPQFGITSSASSGYLCHSYVVDMQANTWSAQLDVFGPTAPAWGTAAEV
;
A
#
# COMPACT_ATOMS: atom_id res chain seq x y z
N MET A 1 19.42 -29.71 2.28
CA MET A 1 19.38 -28.24 2.19
C MET A 1 18.09 -27.74 2.78
N THR A 2 18.18 -26.80 3.68
CA THR A 2 16.98 -26.20 4.28
C THR A 2 16.39 -25.18 3.33
N ALA A 3 15.09 -25.28 3.08
CA ALA A 3 14.39 -24.29 2.27
C ALA A 3 14.45 -22.90 2.93
N GLN A 4 14.52 -21.87 2.12
CA GLN A 4 14.46 -20.51 2.61
C GLN A 4 13.03 -20.21 3.06
N THR A 5 12.82 -20.15 4.36
CA THR A 5 11.54 -19.77 4.95
C THR A 5 11.53 -18.27 5.21
N GLY A 6 10.36 -17.65 5.10
CA GLY A 6 10.22 -16.21 5.31
C GLY A 6 10.50 -15.34 4.10
N ARG A 7 10.90 -15.92 2.97
CA ARG A 7 11.03 -15.17 1.71
C ARG A 7 9.74 -15.27 0.91
N THR A 8 9.34 -14.15 0.34
CA THR A 8 8.13 -14.07 -0.47
C THR A 8 8.44 -14.05 -1.96
N HIS A 9 7.44 -14.34 -2.75
CA HIS A 9 7.41 -14.10 -4.19
C HIS A 9 6.18 -13.26 -4.53
N SER A 10 6.28 -12.41 -5.53
CA SER A 10 5.20 -11.49 -5.89
C SER A 10 3.84 -12.17 -6.14
N LYS A 11 3.85 -13.43 -6.59
CA LYS A 11 2.60 -14.20 -6.77
C LYS A 11 1.83 -14.46 -5.48
N HIS A 12 2.46 -14.26 -4.32
CA HIS A 12 1.82 -14.45 -3.01
C HIS A 12 1.35 -13.14 -2.38
N ILE A 13 1.49 -12.03 -3.08
CA ILE A 13 1.02 -10.74 -2.58
C ILE A 13 -0.47 -10.62 -2.89
N THR A 14 -1.24 -10.26 -1.86
CA THR A 14 -2.67 -9.99 -1.98
C THR A 14 -2.92 -8.52 -1.73
N VAL A 15 -3.66 -7.87 -2.61
CA VAL A 15 -4.00 -6.45 -2.52
C VAL A 15 -5.52 -6.32 -2.44
N LYS A 16 -5.99 -5.66 -1.39
CA LYS A 16 -7.41 -5.32 -1.21
C LYS A 16 -7.54 -3.81 -1.05
N LEU A 17 -8.47 -3.23 -1.76
CA LEU A 17 -8.70 -1.79 -1.76
C LEU A 17 -10.20 -1.52 -1.82
N ASP A 18 -10.67 -0.52 -1.07
CA ASP A 18 -12.07 -0.11 -1.11
C ASP A 18 -12.49 0.31 -2.52
N ASN A 19 -13.71 -0.06 -2.88
CA ASN A 19 -14.37 0.49 -4.06
C ASN A 19 -15.09 1.80 -3.73
N SER A 20 -15.76 2.39 -4.70
CA SER A 20 -16.50 3.65 -4.51
C SER A 20 -17.65 3.52 -3.51
N GLY A 21 -18.12 2.33 -3.25
CA GLY A 21 -19.17 2.05 -2.25
C GLY A 21 -18.63 1.78 -0.85
N GLY A 22 -17.31 1.84 -0.64
CA GLY A 22 -16.69 1.59 0.66
C GLY A 22 -16.52 0.11 1.02
N THR A 23 -16.64 -0.79 0.06
CA THR A 23 -16.44 -2.23 0.26
C THR A 23 -15.01 -2.61 -0.08
N LEU A 24 -14.32 -3.23 0.87
CA LEU A 24 -12.96 -3.73 0.65
C LEU A 24 -12.98 -4.86 -0.37
N THR A 25 -12.38 -4.63 -1.51
CA THR A 25 -12.44 -5.51 -2.68
C THR A 25 -11.05 -6.06 -2.99
N ASP A 26 -10.95 -7.36 -3.22
CA ASP A 26 -9.71 -8.00 -3.65
C ASP A 26 -9.45 -7.68 -5.12
N ILE A 27 -8.37 -6.95 -5.39
CA ILE A 27 -7.97 -6.58 -6.74
C ILE A 27 -6.70 -7.30 -7.19
N SER A 28 -6.27 -8.31 -6.47
CA SER A 28 -5.00 -9.02 -6.73
C SER A 28 -4.93 -9.60 -8.13
N ALA A 29 -6.07 -10.00 -8.71
CA ALA A 29 -6.12 -10.57 -10.06
C ALA A 29 -5.72 -9.57 -11.16
N TYR A 30 -5.77 -8.27 -10.86
CA TYR A 30 -5.51 -7.19 -11.81
C TYR A 30 -4.20 -6.44 -11.55
N VAL A 31 -3.50 -6.80 -10.47
CA VAL A 31 -2.28 -6.11 -10.03
C VAL A 31 -1.09 -7.03 -10.26
N ASN A 32 -0.12 -6.58 -11.02
CA ASN A 32 1.15 -7.30 -11.18
C ASN A 32 2.36 -6.51 -10.70
N SER A 33 2.15 -5.31 -10.24
CA SER A 33 3.21 -4.42 -9.75
C SER A 33 2.72 -3.65 -8.54
N VAL A 34 3.40 -3.84 -7.43
CA VAL A 34 3.22 -3.06 -6.22
C VAL A 34 4.56 -2.39 -5.92
N GLY A 35 4.55 -1.08 -5.80
CA GLY A 35 5.74 -0.34 -5.42
C GLY A 35 6.18 -0.63 -4.00
N SER A 36 7.12 0.14 -3.50
CA SER A 36 7.57 0.00 -2.12
C SER A 36 6.42 0.26 -1.15
N ILE A 37 6.21 -0.64 -0.22
CA ILE A 37 5.22 -0.50 0.85
C ILE A 37 5.94 -0.35 2.18
N GLY A 38 5.38 0.42 3.08
CA GLY A 38 5.93 0.64 4.39
C GLY A 38 5.92 2.10 4.80
N VAL A 39 6.62 2.38 5.89
CA VAL A 39 6.61 3.70 6.51
C VAL A 39 8.01 4.29 6.44
N THR A 40 8.11 5.50 5.92
CA THR A 40 9.34 6.28 5.91
C THR A 40 9.12 7.56 6.73
N TYR A 41 10.04 7.83 7.64
CA TYR A 41 9.98 9.02 8.47
C TYR A 41 10.95 10.08 7.96
N ASP A 42 10.52 11.33 7.96
CA ASP A 42 11.41 12.44 7.74
C ASP A 42 12.43 12.52 8.88
N THR A 43 13.65 12.94 8.53
CA THR A 43 14.70 13.14 9.51
C THR A 43 15.25 14.56 9.39
N GLN A 44 15.66 15.12 10.54
CA GLN A 44 16.35 16.40 10.57
C GLN A 44 17.66 16.24 11.32
N ASP A 45 18.74 16.78 10.73
CA ASP A 45 20.04 16.80 11.35
C ASP A 45 20.09 17.88 12.42
N VAL A 46 20.34 17.47 13.67
CA VAL A 46 20.47 18.38 14.81
C VAL A 46 21.86 18.27 15.46
N THR A 47 22.83 17.76 14.73
CA THR A 47 24.21 17.57 15.21
C THR A 47 24.84 18.91 15.58
N ALA A 48 25.38 19.00 16.79
CA ALA A 48 26.18 20.15 17.22
C ALA A 48 27.67 19.85 17.09
N PHE A 49 28.51 20.91 17.05
CA PHE A 49 29.95 20.74 16.89
C PHE A 49 30.61 19.91 17.98
N SER A 50 30.03 19.90 19.18
CA SER A 50 30.58 19.12 20.30
C SER A 50 30.14 17.66 20.28
N ASP A 51 29.24 17.28 19.37
CA ASP A 51 28.75 15.89 19.30
C ASP A 51 29.82 14.97 18.72
N GLY A 52 29.99 13.80 19.31
CA GLY A 52 30.92 12.79 18.84
C GLY A 52 30.43 12.00 17.65
N SER A 53 29.12 12.10 17.34
CA SER A 53 28.49 11.42 16.20
C SER A 53 27.34 12.28 15.68
N LYS A 54 26.86 11.92 14.48
CA LYS A 54 25.71 12.59 13.88
C LYS A 54 24.44 12.27 14.66
N ASN A 55 23.67 13.31 14.98
CA ASN A 55 22.37 13.21 15.63
C ASN A 55 21.25 13.64 14.71
N ILE A 56 20.15 12.89 14.71
CA ILE A 56 18.96 13.21 13.91
C ILE A 56 17.72 13.22 14.79
N VAL A 57 16.71 13.97 14.34
CA VAL A 57 15.35 13.94 14.91
C VAL A 57 14.45 13.32 13.86
N ILE A 58 13.58 12.39 14.29
CA ILE A 58 12.61 11.74 13.44
C ILE A 58 11.34 12.59 13.39
N GLY A 59 10.89 12.92 12.19
CA GLY A 59 9.70 13.71 11.95
C GLY A 59 8.48 12.89 11.59
N GLN A 60 7.67 13.41 10.67
CA GLN A 60 6.41 12.79 10.29
C GLN A 60 6.62 11.62 9.32
N PRO A 61 5.76 10.60 9.39
CA PRO A 61 5.84 9.47 8.46
C PRO A 61 5.22 9.79 7.10
N ALA A 62 5.72 9.12 6.06
CA ALA A 62 5.14 9.13 4.73
C ALA A 62 4.96 7.69 4.25
N MET A 63 3.84 7.42 3.59
CA MET A 63 3.47 6.07 3.17
C MET A 63 2.82 6.09 1.78
N PRO A 64 3.50 6.65 0.77
CA PRO A 64 2.95 6.65 -0.58
C PRO A 64 2.92 5.23 -1.14
N LEU A 65 1.92 4.98 -2.00
CA LEU A 65 1.73 3.68 -2.62
C LEU A 65 1.51 3.85 -4.12
N THR A 66 2.20 3.04 -4.91
CA THR A 66 1.97 2.94 -6.35
C THR A 66 1.67 1.49 -6.70
N ILE A 67 0.56 1.28 -7.40
CA ILE A 67 0.17 -0.04 -7.89
C ILE A 67 -0.08 0.02 -9.38
N GLY A 68 0.05 -1.11 -10.05
CA GLY A 68 -0.16 -1.19 -11.48
C GLY A 68 -0.40 -2.62 -11.96
N GLY A 69 -0.81 -2.74 -13.20
CA GLY A 69 -1.04 -4.04 -13.81
C GLY A 69 -1.49 -3.94 -15.26
N PRO A 70 -1.84 -5.07 -15.88
CA PRO A 70 -2.42 -5.07 -17.22
C PRO A 70 -3.77 -4.35 -17.23
N PHE A 71 -4.06 -3.63 -18.31
CA PHE A 71 -5.34 -2.95 -18.41
C PHE A 71 -6.48 -3.96 -18.49
N ASP A 72 -7.52 -3.73 -17.67
CA ASP A 72 -8.73 -4.54 -17.65
C ASP A 72 -9.91 -3.63 -17.30
N THR A 73 -11.06 -3.90 -17.91
CA THR A 73 -12.23 -3.05 -17.73
C THR A 73 -12.80 -3.11 -16.31
N VAL A 74 -12.60 -4.21 -15.59
CA VAL A 74 -13.05 -4.36 -14.20
C VAL A 74 -12.26 -3.44 -13.29
N ILE A 75 -10.93 -3.47 -13.38
CA ILE A 75 -10.10 -2.59 -12.56
C ILE A 75 -10.24 -1.14 -12.98
N HIS A 76 -10.49 -0.88 -14.26
CA HIS A 76 -10.78 0.46 -14.75
C HIS A 76 -12.01 1.06 -14.06
N SER A 77 -13.10 0.30 -13.99
CA SER A 77 -14.31 0.75 -13.31
C SER A 77 -14.08 0.99 -11.81
N HIS A 78 -13.29 0.14 -11.17
CA HIS A 78 -12.94 0.29 -9.75
C HIS A 78 -12.17 1.59 -9.52
N LEU A 79 -11.10 1.79 -10.27
CA LEU A 79 -10.20 2.93 -10.05
C LEU A 79 -10.77 4.26 -10.49
N THR A 80 -11.54 4.31 -11.56
CA THR A 80 -12.20 5.56 -11.96
C THR A 80 -13.26 5.98 -10.94
N GLY A 81 -13.85 5.03 -10.23
CA GLY A 81 -14.80 5.33 -9.17
C GLY A 81 -14.18 5.95 -7.91
N ILE A 82 -12.90 5.69 -7.66
CA ILE A 82 -12.21 6.17 -6.45
C ILE A 82 -11.18 7.27 -6.73
N ASN A 83 -10.74 7.43 -7.98
CA ASN A 83 -9.72 8.42 -8.31
C ASN A 83 -10.27 9.84 -8.13
N GLY A 84 -9.58 10.63 -7.34
CA GLY A 84 -9.97 11.99 -7.03
C GLY A 84 -11.08 12.12 -5.99
N ALA A 85 -11.57 11.02 -5.43
CA ALA A 85 -12.58 11.05 -4.38
C ALA A 85 -11.96 11.47 -3.05
N ALA A 86 -12.69 12.25 -2.28
CA ALA A 86 -12.24 12.73 -0.96
C ALA A 86 -12.56 11.75 0.18
N THR A 87 -13.30 10.69 -0.10
CA THR A 87 -13.64 9.68 0.91
C THR A 87 -12.45 8.77 1.17
N PRO A 88 -11.99 8.64 2.42
CA PRO A 88 -10.87 7.76 2.74
C PRO A 88 -11.17 6.30 2.42
N LEU A 89 -10.14 5.59 1.95
CA LEU A 89 -10.22 4.21 1.49
C LEU A 89 -9.47 3.29 2.44
N SER A 90 -10.03 2.11 2.70
CA SER A 90 -9.32 1.02 3.36
C SER A 90 -8.38 0.35 2.35
N LEU A 91 -7.19 0.04 2.81
CA LEU A 91 -6.19 -0.67 2.02
C LEU A 91 -5.64 -1.83 2.85
N ASP A 92 -5.38 -2.95 2.19
CA ASP A 92 -4.88 -4.12 2.85
C ASP A 92 -3.96 -4.87 1.89
N ILE A 93 -2.67 -4.90 2.19
CA ILE A 93 -1.67 -5.62 1.39
C ILE A 93 -1.05 -6.69 2.27
N GLN A 94 -1.27 -7.94 1.90
CA GLN A 94 -0.65 -9.06 2.57
C GLN A 94 0.53 -9.56 1.76
N VAL A 95 1.66 -9.73 2.45
CA VAL A 95 2.87 -10.28 1.85
C VAL A 95 2.93 -11.76 2.23
N GLY A 96 2.43 -12.61 1.34
CA GLY A 96 2.42 -14.04 1.55
C GLY A 96 3.80 -14.65 1.40
N ILE A 97 4.08 -15.65 2.21
CA ILE A 97 5.34 -16.39 2.16
C ILE A 97 5.22 -17.62 1.27
N ARG A 98 4.11 -18.34 1.37
CA ARG A 98 3.88 -19.57 0.62
C ARG A 98 2.56 -19.55 -0.15
N HIS A 99 1.58 -18.87 0.39
CA HIS A 99 0.22 -18.83 -0.13
C HIS A 99 -0.25 -17.38 -0.18
N ALA A 100 -1.18 -17.11 -1.07
CA ALA A 100 -1.94 -15.87 -1.00
C ALA A 100 -2.89 -15.97 0.19
N TRP A 101 -2.87 -15.00 1.06
CA TRP A 101 -3.73 -14.86 2.23
C TRP A 101 -3.66 -16.03 3.22
N GLU A 102 -2.77 -15.92 4.17
CA GLU A 102 -2.62 -16.85 5.28
C GLU A 102 -2.51 -16.08 6.59
N ALA A 103 -3.15 -16.58 7.64
CA ALA A 103 -3.10 -15.94 8.96
C ALA A 103 -1.66 -15.87 9.48
N GLY A 104 -1.31 -14.75 10.12
CA GLY A 104 -0.01 -14.52 10.71
C GLY A 104 1.06 -13.99 9.76
N GLU A 105 0.77 -13.89 8.45
CA GLU A 105 1.72 -13.29 7.51
C GLU A 105 1.75 -11.77 7.63
N PRO A 106 2.87 -11.11 7.22
CA PRO A 106 2.94 -9.65 7.28
C PRO A 106 1.83 -8.99 6.45
N GLN A 107 1.23 -7.99 7.05
CA GLN A 107 0.15 -7.23 6.42
C GLN A 107 0.39 -5.74 6.66
N PHE A 108 0.27 -4.95 5.60
CA PHE A 108 0.34 -3.49 5.67
C PHE A 108 -0.99 -2.90 5.21
N GLY A 109 -1.57 -2.06 6.04
CA GLY A 109 -2.82 -1.43 5.66
C GLY A 109 -3.46 -0.60 6.75
N ILE A 110 -4.66 -0.15 6.44
CA ILE A 110 -5.49 0.65 7.33
C ILE A 110 -6.95 0.34 7.06
N THR A 111 -7.75 0.28 8.12
CA THR A 111 -9.21 0.34 8.01
C THR A 111 -9.61 1.80 8.01
N SER A 112 -10.27 2.25 6.95
CA SER A 112 -10.67 3.65 6.81
C SER A 112 -11.70 4.06 7.84
N SER A 113 -11.68 5.35 8.17
CA SER A 113 -12.71 6.04 8.94
C SER A 113 -13.13 7.29 8.19
N ALA A 114 -14.06 8.05 8.75
CA ALA A 114 -14.48 9.31 8.13
C ALA A 114 -13.33 10.32 8.00
N SER A 115 -12.26 10.17 8.79
CA SER A 115 -11.16 11.12 8.87
C SER A 115 -9.81 10.58 8.47
N SER A 116 -9.68 9.29 8.19
CA SER A 116 -8.38 8.67 7.91
C SER A 116 -8.51 7.50 6.94
N GLY A 117 -7.50 7.35 6.09
CA GLY A 117 -7.40 6.28 5.11
C GLY A 117 -6.47 6.66 3.97
N TYR A 118 -6.54 5.91 2.87
CA TYR A 118 -5.85 6.26 1.64
C TYR A 118 -6.77 7.04 0.70
N LEU A 119 -6.18 7.96 -0.05
CA LEU A 119 -6.84 8.64 -1.16
C LEU A 119 -6.10 8.30 -2.45
N CYS A 120 -6.85 7.97 -3.49
CA CYS A 120 -6.29 7.80 -4.83
C CYS A 120 -6.28 9.14 -5.54
N HIS A 121 -5.11 9.61 -5.92
CA HIS A 121 -4.95 10.91 -6.58
C HIS A 121 -4.46 10.81 -8.01
N SER A 122 -4.14 9.61 -8.49
CA SER A 122 -3.70 9.41 -9.87
C SER A 122 -4.11 8.02 -10.34
N TYR A 123 -4.73 7.99 -11.50
CA TYR A 123 -4.96 6.77 -12.26
C TYR A 123 -4.73 7.08 -13.73
N VAL A 124 -3.74 6.43 -14.32
CA VAL A 124 -3.38 6.64 -15.71
C VAL A 124 -3.24 5.30 -16.44
N VAL A 125 -3.54 5.32 -17.72
CA VAL A 125 -3.43 4.14 -18.59
C VAL A 125 -2.40 4.43 -19.66
N ASP A 126 -1.40 3.54 -19.80
CA ASP A 126 -0.44 3.59 -20.90
C ASP A 126 -0.99 2.74 -22.05
N MET A 127 -1.42 3.40 -23.09
CA MET A 127 -2.05 2.73 -24.25
C MET A 127 -1.05 1.97 -25.10
N GLN A 128 0.23 2.31 -25.06
CA GLN A 128 1.25 1.56 -25.78
C GLN A 128 1.58 0.23 -25.12
N ALA A 129 1.69 0.24 -23.79
CA ALA A 129 1.99 -0.96 -23.02
C ALA A 129 0.74 -1.72 -22.59
N ASN A 130 -0.45 -1.15 -22.74
CA ASN A 130 -1.73 -1.69 -22.25
C ASN A 130 -1.68 -1.98 -20.74
N THR A 131 -1.12 -1.05 -19.99
CA THR A 131 -1.00 -1.14 -18.55
C THR A 131 -1.66 0.06 -17.88
N TRP A 132 -2.05 -0.13 -16.62
CA TRP A 132 -2.55 0.96 -15.80
C TRP A 132 -1.61 1.17 -14.61
N SER A 133 -1.66 2.37 -14.06
CA SER A 133 -0.92 2.75 -12.87
C SER A 133 -1.77 3.67 -12.01
N ALA A 134 -1.77 3.44 -10.70
CA ALA A 134 -2.48 4.26 -9.74
C ALA A 134 -1.55 4.65 -8.60
N GLN A 135 -1.73 5.87 -8.10
CA GLN A 135 -0.98 6.37 -6.96
C GLN A 135 -1.94 6.76 -5.84
N LEU A 136 -1.62 6.29 -4.65
CA LEU A 136 -2.40 6.56 -3.45
C LEU A 136 -1.49 7.17 -2.39
N ASP A 137 -2.08 7.98 -1.53
CA ASP A 137 -1.37 8.56 -0.40
C ASP A 137 -2.30 8.65 0.81
N VAL A 138 -1.71 8.83 1.97
CA VAL A 138 -2.43 8.79 3.25
C VAL A 138 -3.13 10.12 3.53
N PHE A 139 -4.33 10.02 4.09
CA PHE A 139 -5.10 11.16 4.57
C PHE A 139 -5.51 10.93 6.03
N GLY A 140 -5.35 11.95 6.84
CA GLY A 140 -5.87 11.98 8.20
C GLY A 140 -4.85 11.61 9.28
N PRO A 141 -5.26 11.68 10.56
CA PRO A 141 -4.34 11.51 11.69
C PRO A 141 -3.97 10.05 11.97
N THR A 142 -4.78 9.08 11.55
CA THR A 142 -4.49 7.66 11.74
C THR A 142 -3.67 7.15 10.56
N ALA A 143 -2.50 6.61 10.84
CA ALA A 143 -1.59 6.11 9.81
C ALA A 143 -1.78 4.62 9.56
N PRO A 144 -1.60 4.15 8.32
CA PRO A 144 -1.43 2.72 8.05
C PRO A 144 -0.22 2.17 8.78
N ALA A 145 -0.24 0.91 9.08
CA ALA A 145 0.82 0.26 9.85
C ALA A 145 1.02 -1.17 9.42
N TRP A 146 2.21 -1.69 9.72
CA TRP A 146 2.49 -3.11 9.61
C TRP A 146 1.81 -3.87 10.75
N GLY A 147 1.27 -5.02 10.41
CA GLY A 147 0.66 -5.94 11.35
C GLY A 147 0.76 -7.36 10.83
N THR A 148 -0.12 -8.21 11.30
CA THR A 148 -0.24 -9.59 10.84
C THR A 148 -1.64 -9.83 10.32
N ALA A 149 -1.74 -10.62 9.24
CA ALA A 149 -3.02 -10.96 8.64
C ALA A 149 -3.87 -11.76 9.62
N ALA A 150 -5.15 -11.42 9.69
CA ALA A 150 -6.13 -12.22 10.38
C ALA A 150 -6.51 -13.44 9.54
N GLU A 151 -6.96 -14.49 10.19
CA GLU A 151 -7.53 -15.64 9.50
C GLU A 151 -8.78 -15.22 8.73
N VAL A 152 -8.87 -15.71 7.52
CA VAL A 152 -10.00 -15.39 6.63
C VAL A 152 -11.03 -16.53 6.67
#